data_c48722c7c36891e85a8948cdabd52652
#
_entry.id   c48722c7c36891e85a8948cdabd52652
#
_cell.length_a   1.000
_cell.length_b   1.000
_cell.length_c   1.000
_cell.angle_alpha   90.00
_cell.angle_beta   90.00
_cell.angle_gamma   90.00
#
_symmetry.space_group_name_H-M   'P 1'
#
loop_
_entity.id
_entity.type
_entity.pdbx_description
1 polymer ?
#
loop_
_entity_poly.entity_id
_entity_poly.type
_entity_poly.pdbx_seq_one_letter_code
_entity_poly.pdbx_strand_id
1 'polypeptide(L)'
;MTAPLDAPHLPAYDGPVVDIVITHHPGEFEDQALQLARRLFAELDVQIGTLTLAPVEELDFAVRIDGHLVASYGSSGNMPASAACVAFARQRLAAQER
;
A
#
# COMPACT_ATOMS: atom_id res chain seq x y z
N MET A 1 17.73 -31.74 4.33
CA MET A 1 17.26 -31.24 4.45
C MET A 1 17.13 -30.32 4.28
N THR A 2 17.04 -29.97 4.22
CA THR A 2 16.73 -29.18 4.20
C THR A 2 16.51 -28.25 4.42
N ALA A 3 16.44 -27.87 4.43
CA ALA A 3 16.14 -27.01 4.81
C ALA A 3 15.92 -26.21 4.70
N PRO A 4 15.82 -26.02 4.75
CA PRO A 4 15.50 -25.08 4.66
C PRO A 4 15.36 -24.10 4.56
N LEU A 5 15.22 -24.08 4.23
CA LEU A 5 14.95 -23.17 4.21
C LEU A 5 14.57 -22.48 4.90
N ASP A 6 14.63 -22.72 5.39
CA ASP A 6 14.28 -22.22 6.16
C ASP A 6 14.56 -21.22 6.51
N ALA A 7 14.53 -21.10 6.21
CA ALA A 7 14.85 -20.06 6.66
C ALA A 7 14.56 -19.47 7.63
N PRO A 8 14.31 -19.29 7.93
CA PRO A 8 14.17 -18.21 8.62
C PRO A 8 14.82 -17.96 9.67
N HIS A 9 15.63 -17.86 9.40
CA HIS A 9 16.49 -17.45 10.42
C HIS A 9 16.27 -16.05 10.89
N LEU A 10 15.53 -15.25 10.12
CA LEU A 10 15.11 -13.93 10.56
C LEU A 10 13.80 -14.08 11.30
N PRO A 11 13.65 -13.44 12.46
CA PRO A 11 12.36 -13.47 13.13
C PRO A 11 11.29 -12.82 12.27
N ALA A 12 10.09 -13.35 12.32
CA ALA A 12 8.98 -12.74 11.63
C ALA A 12 8.66 -11.40 12.28
N TYR A 13 8.33 -10.41 11.45
CA TYR A 13 7.86 -9.14 11.97
C TYR A 13 6.47 -9.35 12.55
N ASP A 14 6.28 -8.98 13.81
CA ASP A 14 4.99 -9.13 14.48
C ASP A 14 4.45 -7.81 15.00
N GLY A 15 4.99 -6.69 14.51
CA GLY A 15 4.47 -5.38 14.85
C GLY A 15 3.22 -5.03 14.06
N PRO A 16 2.74 -3.79 14.18
CA PRO A 16 1.55 -3.36 13.46
C PRO A 16 1.79 -3.29 11.96
N VAL A 17 0.75 -3.61 11.21
CA VAL A 17 0.81 -3.55 9.75
C VAL A 17 -0.45 -2.86 9.22
N VAL A 18 -0.37 -2.38 7.98
CA VAL A 18 -1.51 -1.86 7.25
C VAL A 18 -1.68 -2.64 5.97
N ASP A 19 -2.91 -2.72 5.50
CA ASP A 19 -3.26 -3.33 4.22
C ASP A 19 -3.64 -2.23 3.26
N ILE A 20 -3.00 -2.24 2.08
CA ILE A 20 -3.13 -1.17 1.11
C ILE A 20 -3.72 -1.73 -0.17
N VAL A 21 -4.72 -1.07 -0.71
CA VAL A 21 -5.31 -1.42 -2.00
C VAL A 21 -5.23 -0.20 -2.90
N ILE A 22 -4.62 -0.38 -4.06
CA ILE A 22 -4.57 0.65 -5.10
C ILE A 22 -5.43 0.15 -6.24
N THR A 23 -6.57 0.83 -6.48
CA THR A 23 -7.40 0.55 -7.64
C THR A 23 -7.02 1.55 -8.73
N HIS A 24 -6.93 1.08 -9.97
CA HIS A 24 -6.45 1.95 -11.04
C HIS A 24 -6.94 1.47 -12.40
N HIS A 25 -7.16 2.40 -13.30
CA HIS A 25 -7.44 2.07 -14.69
C HIS A 25 -6.12 1.63 -15.34
N PRO A 26 -6.02 0.38 -15.82
CA PRO A 26 -4.72 -0.13 -16.23
C PRO A 26 -4.13 0.58 -17.44
N GLY A 27 -4.97 1.00 -18.38
CA GLY A 27 -4.46 1.67 -19.58
C GLY A 27 -3.90 3.05 -19.34
N GLU A 28 -4.42 3.75 -18.32
CA GLU A 28 -4.03 5.14 -18.06
C GLU A 28 -3.07 5.27 -16.89
N PHE A 29 -3.23 4.42 -15.87
CA PHE A 29 -2.55 4.69 -14.61
C PHE A 29 -1.70 3.53 -14.10
N GLU A 30 -1.40 2.54 -14.94
CA GLU A 30 -0.63 1.39 -14.46
C GLU A 30 0.76 1.79 -13.98
N ASP A 31 1.46 2.64 -14.74
CA ASP A 31 2.81 3.04 -14.34
C ASP A 31 2.78 3.82 -13.03
N GLN A 32 1.80 4.69 -12.87
CA GLN A 32 1.67 5.46 -11.64
C GLN A 32 1.37 4.57 -10.46
N ALA A 33 0.54 3.53 -10.67
CA ALA A 33 0.22 2.58 -9.59
C ALA A 33 1.47 1.82 -9.16
N LEU A 34 2.28 1.38 -10.11
CA LEU A 34 3.52 0.68 -9.80
C LEU A 34 4.52 1.58 -9.09
N GLN A 35 4.63 2.83 -9.52
CA GLN A 35 5.54 3.78 -8.87
C GLN A 35 5.09 4.06 -7.44
N LEU A 36 3.80 4.23 -7.22
CA LEU A 36 3.28 4.46 -5.89
C LEU A 36 3.54 3.26 -5.00
N ALA A 37 3.31 2.05 -5.52
CA ALA A 37 3.55 0.84 -4.75
C ALA A 37 5.02 0.75 -4.32
N ARG A 38 5.94 1.04 -5.23
CA ARG A 38 7.36 1.02 -4.90
C ARG A 38 7.69 2.02 -3.81
N ARG A 39 7.12 3.21 -3.89
CA ARG A 39 7.37 4.24 -2.90
C ARG A 39 6.84 3.82 -1.55
N LEU A 40 5.66 3.23 -1.52
CA LEU A 40 5.08 2.77 -0.26
C LEU A 40 5.92 1.67 0.37
N PHE A 41 6.40 0.71 -0.44
CA PHE A 41 7.30 -0.31 0.08
C PHE A 41 8.59 0.29 0.60
N ALA A 42 9.14 1.29 -0.09
CA ALA A 42 10.38 1.91 0.36
C ALA A 42 10.20 2.63 1.70
N GLU A 43 9.04 3.25 1.91
CA GLU A 43 8.80 4.03 3.12
C GLU A 43 8.30 3.19 4.30
N LEU A 44 7.50 2.17 4.04
CA LEU A 44 6.83 1.42 5.11
C LEU A 44 7.40 0.02 5.30
N ASP A 45 8.02 -0.55 4.28
CA ASP A 45 8.74 -1.82 4.35
C ASP A 45 7.88 -2.90 5.00
N VAL A 46 8.36 -3.54 6.07
CA VAL A 46 7.66 -4.66 6.71
C VAL A 46 6.33 -4.25 7.36
N GLN A 47 6.07 -2.96 7.47
CA GLN A 47 4.81 -2.50 8.04
C GLN A 47 3.64 -2.61 7.07
N ILE A 48 3.89 -3.03 5.83
CA ILE A 48 2.82 -3.35 4.89
C ILE A 48 2.49 -4.83 5.05
N GLY A 49 1.26 -5.10 5.49
CA GLY A 49 0.77 -6.47 5.57
C GLY A 49 0.49 -7.03 4.19
N THR A 50 -0.33 -6.31 3.42
CA THR A 50 -0.59 -6.63 2.02
C THR A 50 -0.65 -5.34 1.22
N LEU A 51 -0.27 -5.44 -0.04
CA LEU A 51 -0.46 -4.34 -0.99
C LEU A 51 -1.02 -4.95 -2.27
N THR A 52 -2.21 -4.51 -2.64
CA THR A 52 -2.94 -5.05 -3.77
C THR A 52 -3.07 -3.98 -4.86
N LEU A 53 -2.74 -4.35 -6.08
CA LEU A 53 -2.99 -3.53 -7.25
C LEU A 53 -4.18 -4.15 -7.97
N ALA A 54 -5.30 -3.44 -8.01
CA ALA A 54 -6.54 -3.97 -8.56
C ALA A 54 -6.98 -3.12 -9.75
N PRO A 55 -7.01 -3.71 -10.96
CA PRO A 55 -7.46 -2.95 -12.13
C PRO A 55 -8.96 -2.72 -12.07
N VAL A 56 -9.39 -1.54 -12.49
CA VAL A 56 -10.81 -1.19 -12.59
C VAL A 56 -11.06 -0.59 -13.97
N GLU A 57 -12.32 -0.66 -14.38
CA GLU A 57 -12.68 -0.17 -15.71
C GLU A 57 -12.86 1.35 -15.74
N GLU A 58 -13.20 1.93 -14.60
CA GLU A 58 -13.38 3.37 -14.51
C GLU A 58 -12.04 4.08 -14.62
N LEU A 59 -12.06 5.28 -15.18
CA LEU A 59 -10.88 6.12 -15.25
C LEU A 59 -10.64 6.72 -13.87
N ASP A 60 -10.02 5.93 -12.98
CA ASP A 60 -9.82 6.32 -11.60
C ASP A 60 -8.48 5.77 -11.11
N PHE A 61 -8.02 6.37 -10.02
CA PHE A 61 -6.82 5.94 -9.31
C PHE A 61 -7.09 6.25 -7.85
N ALA A 62 -7.27 5.21 -7.05
CA ALA A 62 -7.67 5.40 -5.66
C ALA A 62 -6.80 4.55 -4.75
N VAL A 63 -6.56 5.03 -3.54
CA VAL A 63 -5.79 4.34 -2.54
C VAL A 63 -6.63 4.17 -1.29
N ARG A 64 -6.74 2.93 -0.83
CA ARG A 64 -7.39 2.61 0.44
C ARG A 64 -6.39 1.97 1.36
N ILE A 65 -6.43 2.38 2.61
CA ILE A 65 -5.56 1.81 3.65
C ILE A 65 -6.46 1.33 4.76
N ASP A 66 -6.40 0.04 5.06
CA ASP A 66 -7.26 -0.63 6.04
C ASP A 66 -8.73 -0.36 5.73
N GLY A 67 -9.09 -0.32 4.44
CA GLY A 67 -10.45 -0.10 4.00
C GLY A 67 -10.87 1.36 3.94
N HIS A 68 -10.03 2.29 4.39
CA HIS A 68 -10.36 3.72 4.36
C HIS A 68 -9.83 4.36 3.08
N LEU A 69 -10.69 5.10 2.39
CA LEU A 69 -10.27 5.82 1.20
C LEU A 69 -9.40 6.99 1.61
N VAL A 70 -8.14 6.95 1.18
CA VAL A 70 -7.17 8.01 1.50
C VAL A 70 -7.19 9.08 0.43
N ALA A 71 -7.23 8.68 -0.84
CA ALA A 71 -7.15 9.61 -1.95
C ALA A 71 -7.74 8.94 -3.19
N SER A 72 -8.33 9.75 -4.06
CA SER A 72 -8.95 9.25 -5.29
C SER A 72 -8.88 10.34 -6.35
N TYR A 73 -8.36 9.95 -7.53
CA TYR A 73 -8.34 10.84 -8.69
C TYR A 73 -9.77 11.21 -9.09
N GLY A 74 -10.70 10.24 -9.06
CA GLY A 74 -12.07 10.48 -9.44
C GLY A 74 -12.77 11.50 -8.55
N SER A 75 -12.39 11.57 -7.28
CA SER A 75 -12.99 12.51 -6.34
C SER A 75 -12.33 13.89 -6.38
N SER A 76 -11.01 13.93 -6.52
CA SER A 76 -10.26 15.18 -6.35
C SER A 76 -9.78 15.79 -7.66
N GLY A 77 -9.70 14.99 -8.73
CA GLY A 77 -9.09 15.44 -9.96
C GLY A 77 -7.56 15.42 -9.94
N ASN A 78 -6.97 14.98 -8.84
CA ASN A 78 -5.52 14.93 -8.69
C ASN A 78 -5.07 13.52 -8.39
N MET A 79 -3.87 13.16 -8.85
CA MET A 79 -3.29 11.87 -8.53
C MET A 79 -2.98 11.79 -7.04
N PRO A 80 -3.22 10.64 -6.40
CA PRO A 80 -2.86 10.48 -5.00
C PRO A 80 -1.37 10.70 -4.77
N ALA A 81 -1.04 11.49 -3.77
CA ALA A 81 0.35 11.78 -3.44
C ALA A 81 0.88 10.72 -2.49
N SER A 82 2.08 10.22 -2.78
CA SER A 82 2.68 9.19 -1.93
C SER A 82 2.86 9.68 -0.50
N ALA A 83 3.22 10.94 -0.31
CA ALA A 83 3.43 11.50 1.02
C ALA A 83 2.16 11.44 1.86
N ALA A 84 1.01 11.73 1.26
CA ALA A 84 -0.26 11.66 1.97
C ALA A 84 -0.61 10.23 2.36
N CYS A 85 -0.33 9.28 1.47
CA CYS A 85 -0.59 7.87 1.75
C CYS A 85 0.30 7.36 2.87
N VAL A 86 1.59 7.73 2.85
CA VAL A 86 2.52 7.34 3.90
C VAL A 86 2.10 7.92 5.24
N ALA A 87 1.71 9.20 5.25
CA ALA A 87 1.28 9.85 6.49
C ALA A 87 0.05 9.16 7.09
N PHE A 88 -0.93 8.83 6.25
CA PHE A 88 -2.12 8.13 6.71
C PHE A 88 -1.76 6.76 7.27
N ALA A 89 -0.90 6.02 6.55
CA ALA A 89 -0.48 4.70 7.00
C ALA A 89 0.20 4.78 8.36
N ARG A 90 1.07 5.76 8.55
CA ARG A 90 1.78 5.92 9.81
C ARG A 90 0.84 6.26 10.96
N GLN A 91 -0.21 7.04 10.69
CA GLN A 91 -1.23 7.29 11.71
C GLN A 91 -1.94 6.02 12.11
N ARG A 92 -2.28 5.16 11.13
CA ARG A 92 -2.92 3.89 11.42
C ARG A 92 -2.01 2.98 12.23
N LEU A 93 -0.72 2.95 11.86
CA LEU A 93 0.25 2.12 12.59
C LEU A 93 0.40 2.59 14.03
N ALA A 94 0.49 3.88 14.24
CA ALA A 94 0.61 4.43 15.58
C ALA A 94 -0.62 4.11 16.42
N ALA A 95 -1.81 4.13 15.82
CA ALA A 95 -3.04 3.80 16.53
C ALA A 95 -3.06 2.34 16.97
N GLN A 96 -2.47 1.45 16.17
CA GLN A 96 -2.44 0.03 16.51
C GLN A 96 -1.50 -0.28 17.67
N GLU A 97 -0.56 0.59 17.94
CA GLU A 97 0.41 0.37 19.01
C GLU A 97 -0.12 0.71 20.39
N ARG A 98 -1.33 1.23 20.49
CA ARG A 98 -1.90 1.63 21.78
C ARG A 98 -2.63 0.54 22.50
#